data_ed7dd7f76de241352f7582bd0f0c5c0d
#
_entry.id   ed7dd7f76de241352f7582bd0f0c5c0d
#
_cell.length_a   1.000
_cell.length_b   1.000
_cell.length_c   1.000
_cell.angle_alpha   90.00
_cell.angle_beta   90.00
_cell.angle_gamma   90.00
#
_symmetry.space_group_name_H-M   'P 1'
#
loop_
_entity.id
_entity.type
_entity.pdbx_description
1 polymer ?
#
loop_
_entity_poly.entity_id
_entity_poly.type
_entity_poly.pdbx_seq_one_letter_code
_entity_poly.pdbx_strand_id
1 'polypeptide(L)'
;MEYLWIDSVCIVQDDAEDWNIESKLMEQARPERRRIPMTFGEATYYACENIDDFGTHVDQSELNQRGWVMQERALSRRTIYFVESQSYWECGGGVRCETMTKMNNRKASFLGDSNFPHSAEKYVKGLRIEFFQDLYVRYSKLALSFAFDRPIAIKGLENRLLSTFNTTGGYGVLDRYFHRSLLWKRGGETLRRIPNTRDDRGN
;
A
#
# COMPACT_ATOMS: atom_id res chain seq x y z
N MET A 1 -0.49 1.88 -20.53
CA MET A 1 0.13 3.20 -20.26
C MET A 1 1.59 3.08 -20.62
N GLU A 2 2.08 3.88 -21.56
CA GLU A 2 3.48 3.78 -22.01
C GLU A 2 4.44 4.67 -21.19
N TYR A 3 3.91 5.65 -20.46
CA TYR A 3 4.71 6.62 -19.71
C TYR A 3 4.14 6.84 -18.32
N LEU A 4 5.03 7.04 -17.34
CA LEU A 4 4.72 7.45 -15.97
C LEU A 4 5.31 8.85 -15.76
N TRP A 5 4.45 9.80 -15.41
CA TRP A 5 4.90 11.12 -15.02
C TRP A 5 5.17 11.17 -13.50
N ILE A 6 6.32 11.66 -13.13
CA ILE A 6 6.73 11.88 -11.73
C ILE A 6 7.35 13.28 -11.67
N ASP A 7 6.81 14.14 -10.84
CA ASP A 7 7.22 15.55 -10.71
C ASP A 7 8.73 15.73 -10.48
N SER A 8 9.31 14.93 -9.58
CA SER A 8 10.75 14.98 -9.28
C SER A 8 11.66 14.50 -10.42
N VAL A 9 11.10 13.88 -11.46
CA VAL A 9 11.84 13.34 -12.61
C VAL A 9 11.50 14.07 -13.90
N CYS A 10 10.25 14.50 -14.04
CA CYS A 10 9.73 15.11 -15.27
C CYS A 10 9.80 16.64 -15.27
N ILE A 11 9.90 17.28 -14.07
CA ILE A 11 10.06 18.73 -13.94
C ILE A 11 11.50 19.04 -13.56
N VAL A 12 12.11 19.98 -14.25
CA VAL A 12 13.41 20.54 -13.84
C VAL A 12 13.17 21.42 -12.62
N GLN A 13 13.61 20.96 -11.44
CA GLN A 13 13.22 21.54 -10.14
C GLN A 13 13.68 22.98 -9.94
N ASP A 14 14.76 23.40 -10.60
CA ASP A 14 15.33 24.75 -10.50
C ASP A 14 14.90 25.65 -11.68
N ASP A 15 14.00 25.20 -12.55
CA ASP A 15 13.52 25.95 -13.71
C ASP A 15 12.03 26.34 -13.54
N ALA A 16 11.79 27.62 -13.30
CA ALA A 16 10.44 28.16 -13.13
C ALA A 16 9.60 28.14 -14.42
N GLU A 17 10.25 28.18 -15.60
CA GLU A 17 9.56 28.14 -16.88
C GLU A 17 9.11 26.72 -17.20
N ASP A 18 9.97 25.73 -16.98
CA ASP A 18 9.62 24.31 -17.12
C ASP A 18 8.51 23.92 -16.14
N TRP A 19 8.61 24.38 -14.88
CA TRP A 19 7.55 24.18 -13.89
C TRP A 19 6.19 24.74 -14.33
N ASN A 20 6.18 25.91 -14.93
CA ASN A 20 4.97 26.58 -15.39
C ASN A 20 4.34 25.89 -16.61
N ILE A 21 5.15 25.25 -17.45
CA ILE A 21 4.70 24.47 -18.60
C ILE A 21 4.13 23.12 -18.13
N GLU A 22 4.91 22.37 -17.36
CA GLU A 22 4.54 21.03 -16.93
C GLU A 22 3.35 21.02 -15.96
N SER A 23 3.24 22.02 -15.08
CA SER A 23 2.09 22.15 -14.17
C SER A 23 0.76 22.35 -14.91
N LYS A 24 0.78 23.01 -16.08
CA LYS A 24 -0.42 23.16 -16.93
C LYS A 24 -0.75 21.88 -17.69
N LEU A 25 0.26 21.12 -18.08
CA LEU A 25 0.06 19.82 -18.74
C LEU A 25 -0.52 18.78 -17.78
N MET A 26 -0.23 18.87 -16.48
CA MET A 26 -0.88 18.03 -15.46
C MET A 26 -2.40 18.16 -15.44
N GLU A 27 -2.92 19.37 -15.64
CA GLU A 27 -4.37 19.58 -15.68
C GLU A 27 -5.00 18.89 -16.89
N GLN A 28 -4.29 18.83 -18.02
CA GLN A 28 -4.76 18.22 -19.27
C GLN A 28 -4.62 16.70 -19.27
N ALA A 29 -3.79 16.13 -18.41
CA ALA A 29 -3.56 14.68 -18.34
C ALA A 29 -4.73 13.89 -17.73
N ARG A 30 -5.75 14.58 -17.22
CA ARG A 30 -6.93 13.91 -16.64
C ARG A 30 -7.92 13.56 -17.76
N PRO A 31 -8.33 12.29 -17.90
CA PRO A 31 -9.38 11.94 -18.84
C PRO A 31 -10.67 12.69 -18.46
N GLU A 32 -11.25 13.40 -19.43
CA GLU A 32 -12.56 14.03 -19.25
C GLU A 32 -13.60 12.96 -18.89
N ARG A 33 -14.19 13.09 -17.72
CA ARG A 33 -15.28 12.20 -17.31
C ARG A 33 -16.50 12.45 -18.17
N ARG A 34 -17.00 11.40 -18.79
CA ARG A 34 -18.26 11.45 -19.50
C ARG A 34 -19.38 11.75 -18.52
N ARG A 35 -20.01 12.91 -18.65
CA ARG A 35 -21.16 13.34 -17.86
C ARG A 35 -22.41 13.27 -18.74
N ILE A 36 -23.40 12.56 -18.29
CA ILE A 36 -24.70 12.46 -18.99
C ILE A 36 -25.67 13.36 -18.25
N PRO A 37 -26.10 14.50 -18.83
CA PRO A 37 -27.08 15.36 -18.20
C PRO A 37 -28.46 14.68 -18.19
N MET A 38 -29.12 14.72 -17.04
CA MET A 38 -30.49 14.25 -16.84
C MET A 38 -31.29 15.37 -16.21
N THR A 39 -32.40 15.78 -16.84
CA THR A 39 -33.27 16.86 -16.36
C THR A 39 -34.51 16.26 -15.70
N PHE A 40 -34.77 16.61 -14.45
CA PHE A 40 -35.98 16.28 -13.70
C PHE A 40 -36.61 17.56 -13.19
N GLY A 41 -37.77 17.95 -13.76
CA GLY A 41 -38.36 19.24 -13.50
C GLY A 41 -37.47 20.40 -13.97
N GLU A 42 -37.19 21.34 -13.09
CA GLU A 42 -36.28 22.49 -13.37
C GLU A 42 -34.81 22.20 -13.02
N ALA A 43 -34.50 21.05 -12.41
CA ALA A 43 -33.16 20.72 -11.96
C ALA A 43 -32.45 19.79 -12.97
N THR A 44 -31.19 20.11 -13.26
CA THR A 44 -30.31 19.26 -14.08
C THR A 44 -29.34 18.51 -13.17
N TYR A 45 -29.35 17.18 -13.29
CA TYR A 45 -28.44 16.26 -12.60
C TYR A 45 -27.45 15.68 -13.65
N TYR A 46 -26.30 15.25 -13.18
CA TYR A 46 -25.32 14.62 -14.05
C TYR A 46 -25.06 13.18 -13.58
N ALA A 47 -25.35 12.19 -14.44
CA ALA A 47 -24.90 10.84 -14.22
C ALA A 47 -23.45 10.71 -14.71
N CYS A 48 -22.61 10.14 -13.87
CA CYS A 48 -21.22 9.83 -14.20
C CYS A 48 -21.00 8.32 -14.05
N GLU A 49 -20.06 7.78 -14.79
CA GLU A 49 -19.60 6.42 -14.60
C GLU A 49 -19.06 6.25 -13.17
N ASN A 50 -19.41 5.13 -12.53
CA ASN A 50 -18.83 4.80 -11.23
C ASN A 50 -17.43 4.22 -11.44
N ILE A 51 -16.43 5.01 -11.13
CA ILE A 51 -15.01 4.66 -11.24
C ILE A 51 -14.36 4.38 -9.88
N ASP A 52 -15.16 4.35 -8.81
CA ASP A 52 -14.69 4.26 -7.44
C ASP A 52 -14.45 2.81 -7.01
N ASP A 53 -13.35 2.21 -7.48
CA ASP A 53 -12.94 0.85 -7.11
C ASP A 53 -11.47 0.84 -6.64
N PHE A 54 -11.26 1.22 -5.39
CA PHE A 54 -9.94 1.20 -4.75
C PHE A 54 -9.34 -0.22 -4.69
N GLY A 55 -10.19 -1.22 -4.50
CA GLY A 55 -9.75 -2.62 -4.40
C GLY A 55 -9.07 -3.10 -5.67
N THR A 56 -9.71 -2.89 -6.81
CA THR A 56 -9.15 -3.27 -8.12
C THR A 56 -8.02 -2.34 -8.54
N HIS A 57 -8.22 -1.04 -8.43
CA HIS A 57 -7.27 -0.06 -8.93
C HIS A 57 -5.97 0.00 -8.13
N VAL A 58 -6.03 -0.19 -6.82
CA VAL A 58 -4.88 -0.05 -5.93
C VAL A 58 -4.49 -1.38 -5.29
N ASP A 59 -5.37 -2.01 -4.51
CA ASP A 59 -4.99 -3.20 -3.72
C ASP A 59 -4.54 -4.38 -4.60
N GLN A 60 -5.12 -4.53 -5.80
CA GLN A 60 -4.80 -5.60 -6.74
C GLN A 60 -3.80 -5.16 -7.83
N SER A 61 -3.36 -3.91 -7.82
CA SER A 61 -2.38 -3.42 -8.80
C SER A 61 -1.04 -4.15 -8.68
N GLU A 62 -0.32 -4.27 -9.77
CA GLU A 62 1.03 -4.89 -9.80
C GLU A 62 1.97 -4.23 -8.80
N LEU A 63 1.88 -2.91 -8.64
CA LEU A 63 2.69 -2.16 -7.69
C LEU A 63 2.48 -2.67 -6.25
N ASN A 64 1.23 -2.87 -5.84
CA ASN A 64 0.88 -3.34 -4.50
C ASN A 64 1.08 -4.85 -4.28
N GLN A 65 1.44 -5.60 -5.33
CA GLN A 65 1.90 -6.99 -5.20
C GLN A 65 3.40 -7.10 -4.89
N ARG A 66 4.13 -5.99 -4.81
CA ARG A 66 5.56 -5.97 -4.48
C ARG A 66 5.79 -5.89 -2.97
N GLY A 67 6.74 -6.71 -2.48
CA GLY A 67 7.05 -6.78 -1.04
C GLY A 67 7.53 -5.47 -0.42
N TRP A 68 8.33 -4.69 -1.15
CA TRP A 68 8.80 -3.38 -0.71
C TRP A 68 7.66 -2.39 -0.53
N VAL A 69 6.72 -2.36 -1.46
CA VAL A 69 5.58 -1.43 -1.44
C VAL A 69 4.68 -1.64 -0.22
N MET A 70 4.57 -2.88 0.27
CA MET A 70 3.82 -3.13 1.50
C MET A 70 4.42 -2.39 2.69
N GLN A 71 5.75 -2.38 2.84
CA GLN A 71 6.40 -1.63 3.91
C GLN A 71 6.24 -0.12 3.73
N GLU A 72 6.47 0.39 2.52
CA GLU A 72 6.30 1.81 2.19
C GLU A 72 4.90 2.28 2.52
N ARG A 73 3.87 1.56 2.07
CA ARG A 73 2.47 1.88 2.33
C ARG A 73 2.13 1.83 3.82
N ALA A 74 2.58 0.79 4.54
CA ALA A 74 2.32 0.62 5.96
C ALA A 74 3.00 1.67 6.83
N LEU A 75 4.17 2.16 6.44
CA LEU A 75 4.92 3.16 7.21
C LEU A 75 4.55 4.60 6.86
N SER A 76 3.91 4.81 5.71
CA SER A 76 3.43 6.12 5.28
C SER A 76 2.17 6.53 6.02
N ARG A 77 2.14 7.76 6.56
CA ARG A 77 0.93 8.29 7.20
C ARG A 77 -0.15 8.65 6.20
N ARG A 78 0.25 8.97 4.98
CA ARG A 78 -0.60 9.41 3.87
C ARG A 78 0.02 8.92 2.58
N THR A 79 -0.82 8.40 1.70
CA THR A 79 -0.38 7.91 0.39
C THR A 79 -1.35 8.43 -0.67
N ILE A 80 -0.82 8.90 -1.78
CA ILE A 80 -1.59 9.26 -2.97
C ILE A 80 -1.29 8.20 -4.02
N TYR A 81 -2.34 7.70 -4.64
CA TYR A 81 -2.27 6.76 -5.75
C TYR A 81 -2.80 7.41 -7.00
N PHE A 82 -1.98 7.51 -8.01
CA PHE A 82 -2.38 7.95 -9.34
C PHE A 82 -2.67 6.71 -10.18
N VAL A 83 -3.92 6.53 -10.55
CA VAL A 83 -4.35 5.44 -11.43
C VAL A 83 -4.97 6.02 -12.70
N GLU A 84 -5.16 5.19 -13.71
CA GLU A 84 -5.65 5.65 -15.01
C GLU A 84 -6.97 6.45 -14.93
N SER A 85 -7.89 6.01 -14.06
CA SER A 85 -9.23 6.60 -13.97
C SER A 85 -9.32 7.79 -13.01
N GLN A 86 -8.51 7.85 -11.97
CA GLN A 86 -8.55 8.89 -10.93
C GLN A 86 -7.38 8.79 -9.95
N SER A 87 -7.32 9.75 -9.02
CA SER A 87 -6.39 9.68 -7.89
C SER A 87 -7.11 9.26 -6.60
N TYR A 88 -6.42 8.49 -5.78
CA TYR A 88 -6.88 8.11 -4.44
C TYR A 88 -5.97 8.66 -3.37
N TRP A 89 -6.58 9.05 -2.27
CA TRP A 89 -5.90 9.48 -1.05
C TRP A 89 -6.20 8.50 0.07
N GLU A 90 -5.17 7.85 0.60
CA GLU A 90 -5.26 6.94 1.75
C GLU A 90 -4.61 7.56 2.97
N CYS A 91 -5.32 7.54 4.11
CA CYS A 91 -4.81 7.97 5.42
C CYS A 91 -5.52 7.22 6.54
N GLY A 92 -5.20 7.52 7.81
CA GLY A 92 -5.87 6.92 8.96
C GLY A 92 -7.38 7.15 9.04
N GLY A 93 -7.91 8.12 8.28
CA GLY A 93 -9.35 8.37 8.14
C GLY A 93 -10.04 7.53 7.06
N GLY A 94 -9.31 6.64 6.40
CA GLY A 94 -9.78 5.82 5.28
C GLY A 94 -9.26 6.29 3.93
N VAL A 95 -9.94 5.88 2.88
CA VAL A 95 -9.60 6.22 1.49
C VAL A 95 -10.59 7.25 0.96
N ARG A 96 -10.10 8.21 0.20
CA ARG A 96 -10.90 9.16 -0.56
C ARG A 96 -10.42 9.18 -2.00
N CYS A 97 -11.30 9.49 -2.92
CA CYS A 97 -10.99 9.65 -4.33
C CYS A 97 -11.41 11.05 -4.81
N GLU A 98 -11.13 11.36 -6.06
CA GLU A 98 -11.48 12.66 -6.65
C GLU A 98 -12.98 12.92 -6.69
N THR A 99 -13.83 11.89 -6.66
CA THR A 99 -15.28 12.03 -6.52
C THR A 99 -15.71 12.46 -5.11
N MET A 100 -14.76 12.61 -4.17
CA MET A 100 -14.98 12.86 -2.75
C MET A 100 -15.68 11.72 -2.01
N THR A 101 -15.89 10.58 -2.67
CA THR A 101 -16.42 9.36 -2.03
C THR A 101 -15.44 8.87 -0.97
N LYS A 102 -15.98 8.61 0.22
CA LYS A 102 -15.22 8.01 1.32
C LYS A 102 -15.37 6.50 1.27
N MET A 103 -14.25 5.81 1.13
CA MET A 103 -14.20 4.35 1.12
C MET A 103 -13.48 3.83 2.37
N ASN A 104 -13.87 2.63 2.78
CA ASN A 104 -13.23 1.92 3.89
C ASN A 104 -12.25 0.89 3.33
N ASN A 105 -11.00 0.96 3.75
CA ASN A 105 -10.02 -0.08 3.46
C ASN A 105 -10.17 -1.23 4.46
N ARG A 106 -11.04 -2.20 4.15
CA ARG A 106 -11.30 -3.36 5.03
C ARG A 106 -10.17 -4.37 5.04
N LYS A 107 -9.42 -4.49 3.95
CA LYS A 107 -8.38 -5.53 3.78
C LYS A 107 -7.05 -5.16 4.45
N ALA A 108 -6.86 -3.91 4.75
CA ALA A 108 -5.62 -3.40 5.31
C ALA A 108 -5.90 -2.20 6.21
N SER A 109 -6.77 -2.36 7.21
CA SER A 109 -7.18 -1.30 8.11
C SER A 109 -6.01 -0.60 8.82
N PHE A 110 -4.86 -1.24 8.92
CA PHE A 110 -3.63 -0.68 9.47
C PHE A 110 -2.74 0.00 8.41
N LEU A 111 -2.88 -0.39 7.11
CA LEU A 111 -2.10 0.19 6.01
C LEU A 111 -2.57 1.57 5.74
N GLY A 112 -2.71 2.52 6.04
CA GLY A 112 -3.26 3.86 5.88
C GLY A 112 -3.67 4.49 7.20
N ASP A 113 -3.52 3.77 8.29
CA ASP A 113 -3.76 4.30 9.62
C ASP A 113 -2.60 5.21 10.03
N SER A 114 -2.88 6.51 10.18
CA SER A 114 -1.88 7.50 10.60
C SER A 114 -1.31 7.24 11.99
N ASN A 115 -2.00 6.48 12.82
CA ASN A 115 -1.56 6.09 14.15
C ASN A 115 -0.89 4.71 14.19
N PHE A 116 -0.80 4.02 13.05
CA PHE A 116 -0.06 2.76 12.99
C PHE A 116 1.42 2.99 13.34
N PRO A 117 2.04 2.13 14.17
CA PRO A 117 1.53 0.88 14.71
C PRO A 117 0.82 1.01 16.08
N HIS A 118 0.72 2.19 16.68
CA HIS A 118 0.10 2.37 18.00
C HIS A 118 -1.38 1.99 18.05
N SER A 119 -2.09 2.11 16.92
CA SER A 119 -3.47 1.62 16.81
C SER A 119 -3.58 0.10 17.06
N ALA A 120 -2.53 -0.66 16.74
CA ALA A 120 -2.47 -2.09 17.01
C ALA A 120 -2.41 -2.43 18.50
N GLU A 121 -2.02 -1.48 19.38
CA GLU A 121 -2.05 -1.66 20.83
C GLU A 121 -3.46 -1.81 21.38
N LYS A 122 -4.45 -1.26 20.69
CA LYS A 122 -5.87 -1.35 21.08
C LYS A 122 -6.44 -2.76 20.96
N TYR A 123 -5.77 -3.64 20.22
CA TYR A 123 -6.20 -5.03 20.11
C TYR A 123 -5.96 -5.77 21.43
N VAL A 124 -6.92 -6.60 21.82
CA VAL A 124 -6.81 -7.49 22.98
C VAL A 124 -5.55 -8.36 22.83
N LYS A 125 -4.89 -8.69 23.95
CA LYS A 125 -3.59 -9.41 23.97
C LYS A 125 -3.50 -10.62 23.02
N GLY A 126 -4.60 -11.37 22.83
CA GLY A 126 -4.63 -12.52 21.92
C GLY A 126 -4.64 -12.13 20.44
N LEU A 127 -5.27 -11.01 20.07
CA LEU A 127 -5.39 -10.56 18.70
C LEU A 127 -4.12 -9.89 18.18
N ARG A 128 -3.23 -9.44 19.03
CA ARG A 128 -1.95 -8.82 18.61
C ARG A 128 -1.07 -9.79 17.84
N ILE A 129 -0.98 -11.03 18.29
CA ILE A 129 -0.20 -12.04 17.57
C ILE A 129 -0.87 -12.43 16.25
N GLU A 130 -2.19 -12.53 16.22
CA GLU A 130 -2.92 -12.80 14.97
C GLU A 130 -2.69 -11.70 13.94
N PHE A 131 -2.76 -10.44 14.36
CA PHE A 131 -2.45 -9.30 13.50
C PHE A 131 -1.03 -9.38 12.92
N PHE A 132 -0.04 -9.72 13.74
CA PHE A 132 1.33 -9.90 13.29
C PHE A 132 1.45 -11.08 12.32
N GLN A 133 0.81 -12.21 12.61
CA GLN A 133 0.80 -13.38 11.74
C GLN A 133 0.14 -13.09 10.40
N ASP A 134 -1.00 -12.41 10.39
CA ASP A 134 -1.70 -12.01 9.16
C ASP A 134 -0.83 -11.11 8.28
N LEU A 135 -0.09 -10.17 8.90
CA LEU A 135 0.85 -9.33 8.18
C LEU A 135 1.89 -10.16 7.42
N TYR A 136 2.50 -11.14 8.10
CA TYR A 136 3.49 -12.01 7.50
C TYR A 136 2.91 -12.97 6.45
N VAL A 137 1.70 -13.49 6.68
CA VAL A 137 0.98 -14.30 5.68
C VAL A 137 0.75 -13.49 4.40
N ARG A 138 0.36 -12.24 4.52
CA ARG A 138 0.20 -11.35 3.36
C ARG A 138 1.54 -11.07 2.68
N TYR A 139 2.53 -10.67 3.47
CA TYR A 139 3.87 -10.39 2.98
C TYR A 139 4.50 -11.58 2.25
N SER A 140 4.31 -12.80 2.75
CA SER A 140 4.88 -14.00 2.16
C SER A 140 4.41 -14.27 0.72
N LYS A 141 3.26 -13.73 0.33
CA LYS A 141 2.66 -13.87 -0.99
C LYS A 141 3.14 -12.81 -1.98
N LEU A 142 3.79 -11.75 -1.51
CA LEU A 142 4.21 -10.63 -2.34
C LEU A 142 5.46 -10.97 -3.14
N ALA A 143 5.56 -10.40 -4.34
CA ALA A 143 6.70 -10.55 -5.21
C ALA A 143 7.89 -9.69 -4.76
N LEU A 144 9.08 -10.19 -4.99
CA LEU A 144 10.35 -9.47 -4.82
C LEU A 144 11.24 -9.80 -6.00
N SER A 145 11.92 -8.78 -6.54
CA SER A 145 12.88 -8.96 -7.65
C SER A 145 14.04 -9.87 -7.24
N PHE A 146 14.45 -9.78 -5.97
CA PHE A 146 15.50 -10.62 -5.42
C PHE A 146 15.00 -11.33 -4.16
N ALA A 147 15.13 -12.64 -4.11
CA ALA A 147 14.66 -13.46 -2.98
C ALA A 147 15.34 -13.10 -1.65
N PHE A 148 16.62 -12.71 -1.69
CA PHE A 148 17.38 -12.31 -0.50
C PHE A 148 16.89 -10.99 0.14
N ASP A 149 16.14 -10.17 -0.59
CA ASP A 149 15.54 -8.94 -0.04
C ASP A 149 14.37 -9.25 0.92
N ARG A 150 13.82 -10.46 0.88
CA ARG A 150 12.63 -10.82 1.64
C ARG A 150 12.73 -10.50 3.14
N PRO A 151 13.78 -10.86 3.88
CA PRO A 151 13.89 -10.48 5.28
C PRO A 151 14.13 -8.97 5.47
N ILE A 152 14.73 -8.29 4.49
CA ILE A 152 15.08 -6.87 4.58
C ILE A 152 13.86 -6.00 4.32
N ALA A 153 13.07 -6.34 3.30
CA ALA A 153 11.92 -5.55 2.85
C ALA A 153 10.75 -5.49 3.86
N ILE A 154 10.75 -6.31 4.91
CA ILE A 154 9.78 -6.22 6.01
C ILE A 154 10.39 -5.71 7.31
N LYS A 155 11.71 -5.59 7.37
CA LYS A 155 12.43 -5.35 8.63
C LYS A 155 12.04 -4.04 9.32
N GLY A 156 11.83 -2.98 8.58
CA GLY A 156 11.40 -1.70 9.14
C GLY A 156 10.01 -1.78 9.79
N LEU A 157 9.09 -2.47 9.14
CA LEU A 157 7.75 -2.72 9.66
C LEU A 157 7.76 -3.65 10.88
N GLU A 158 8.55 -4.73 10.81
CA GLU A 158 8.78 -5.64 11.93
C GLU A 158 9.30 -4.90 13.16
N ASN A 159 10.38 -4.14 13.02
CA ASN A 159 10.97 -3.38 14.11
C ASN A 159 9.97 -2.42 14.76
N ARG A 160 9.14 -1.75 13.97
CA ARG A 160 8.10 -0.85 14.48
C ARG A 160 7.03 -1.59 15.27
N LEU A 161 6.61 -2.76 14.82
CA LEU A 161 5.65 -3.61 15.55
C LEU A 161 6.25 -4.19 16.84
N LEU A 162 7.49 -4.67 16.80
CA LEU A 162 8.20 -5.18 17.98
C LEU A 162 8.29 -4.10 19.07
N SER A 163 8.66 -2.87 18.69
CA SER A 163 8.68 -1.73 19.61
C SER A 163 7.30 -1.43 20.19
N THR A 164 6.25 -1.40 19.34
CA THR A 164 4.88 -1.12 19.78
C THR A 164 4.34 -2.18 20.74
N PHE A 165 4.66 -3.45 20.49
CA PHE A 165 4.21 -4.56 21.35
C PHE A 165 5.12 -4.78 22.57
N ASN A 166 6.17 -3.97 22.71
CA ASN A 166 7.17 -4.08 23.76
C ASN A 166 7.70 -5.52 23.89
N THR A 167 8.26 -6.02 22.81
CA THR A 167 8.81 -7.37 22.67
C THR A 167 10.02 -7.37 21.75
N THR A 168 10.80 -8.42 21.80
CA THR A 168 11.90 -8.72 20.89
C THR A 168 11.51 -9.85 19.94
N GLY A 169 12.32 -10.07 18.90
CA GLY A 169 12.07 -11.10 17.91
C GLY A 169 12.65 -10.77 16.54
N GLY A 170 12.30 -11.55 15.55
CA GLY A 170 12.72 -11.36 14.16
C GLY A 170 12.22 -12.49 13.27
N TYR A 171 12.26 -12.24 11.96
CA TYR A 171 11.87 -13.22 10.94
C TYR A 171 10.45 -13.80 11.14
N GLY A 172 9.53 -13.00 11.65
CA GLY A 172 8.15 -13.42 11.90
C GLY A 172 7.94 -14.17 13.22
N VAL A 173 8.94 -14.20 14.10
CA VAL A 173 8.86 -14.82 15.43
C VAL A 173 8.95 -13.74 16.49
N LEU A 174 8.01 -13.73 17.45
CA LEU A 174 8.01 -12.82 18.60
C LEU A 174 8.31 -13.59 19.88
N ASP A 175 9.24 -13.09 20.68
CA ASP A 175 9.65 -13.75 21.93
C ASP A 175 8.51 -13.85 22.93
N ARG A 176 7.70 -12.78 23.07
CA ARG A 176 6.53 -12.76 23.95
C ARG A 176 5.48 -13.82 23.62
N TYR A 177 5.40 -14.24 22.36
CA TYR A 177 4.43 -15.21 21.84
C TYR A 177 5.15 -16.37 21.15
N PHE A 178 6.34 -16.74 21.63
CA PHE A 178 7.24 -17.67 20.96
C PHE A 178 6.56 -18.97 20.53
N HIS A 179 5.84 -19.63 21.47
CA HIS A 179 5.12 -20.87 21.18
C HIS A 179 4.06 -20.75 20.06
N ARG A 180 3.40 -19.60 19.95
CA ARG A 180 2.43 -19.36 18.84
C ARG A 180 3.14 -18.94 17.56
N SER A 181 4.21 -18.19 17.68
CA SER A 181 5.01 -17.72 16.55
C SER A 181 5.70 -18.84 15.79
N LEU A 182 5.90 -20.01 16.39
CA LEU A 182 6.47 -21.18 15.74
C LEU A 182 5.45 -22.04 14.97
N LEU A 183 4.16 -21.74 15.07
CA LEU A 183 3.10 -22.50 14.39
C LEU A 183 2.93 -22.13 12.91
N TRP A 184 4.00 -21.71 12.27
CA TRP A 184 4.00 -21.47 10.82
C TRP A 184 3.85 -22.76 10.03
N LYS A 185 2.97 -22.75 9.06
CA LYS A 185 2.85 -23.81 8.07
C LYS A 185 3.03 -23.23 6.66
N ARG A 186 3.57 -24.03 5.78
CA ARG A 186 3.69 -23.63 4.37
C ARG A 186 2.31 -23.41 3.75
N GLY A 187 2.20 -22.38 2.92
CA GLY A 187 1.00 -22.12 2.14
C GLY A 187 1.01 -22.73 0.74
N GLY A 188 2.16 -23.26 0.30
CA GLY A 188 2.38 -23.88 -1.02
C GLY A 188 3.01 -25.27 -0.92
N GLU A 189 3.17 -25.94 -2.06
CA GLU A 189 3.70 -27.32 -2.11
C GLU A 189 5.19 -27.40 -1.77
N THR A 190 5.97 -26.40 -2.15
CA THR A 190 7.42 -26.38 -1.97
C THR A 190 7.89 -25.16 -1.19
N LEU A 191 8.85 -25.38 -0.26
CA LEU A 191 9.59 -24.31 0.38
C LEU A 191 10.89 -24.07 -0.40
N ARG A 192 11.17 -22.81 -0.69
CA ARG A 192 12.44 -22.40 -1.30
C ARG A 192 13.31 -21.75 -0.24
N ARG A 193 14.59 -22.12 -0.21
CA ARG A 193 15.57 -21.43 0.64
C ARG A 193 15.75 -20.00 0.17
N ILE A 194 15.76 -19.06 1.10
CA ILE A 194 16.13 -17.69 0.82
C ILE A 194 17.65 -17.60 0.90
N PRO A 195 18.36 -17.13 -0.15
CA PRO A 195 19.80 -16.91 -0.10
C PRO A 195 20.15 -15.87 0.97
N ASN A 196 21.24 -16.08 1.71
CA ASN A 196 21.64 -15.18 2.78
C ASN A 196 22.32 -13.90 2.27
N THR A 197 22.92 -13.96 1.09
CA THR A 197 23.67 -12.84 0.50
C THR A 197 23.43 -12.73 -1.00
N ARG A 198 23.83 -11.58 -1.58
CA ARG A 198 23.82 -11.38 -3.04
C ARG A 198 24.73 -12.36 -3.79
N ASP A 199 25.75 -12.86 -3.13
CA ASP A 199 26.75 -13.76 -3.72
C ASP A 199 26.28 -15.22 -3.76
N ASP A 200 25.26 -15.60 -2.96
CA ASP A 200 24.60 -16.90 -3.03
C ASP A 200 23.69 -17.05 -4.28
N ARG A 201 23.87 -16.24 -5.29
CA ARG A 201 23.29 -16.45 -6.62
C ARG A 201 24.02 -17.64 -7.25
N GLY A 202 23.50 -18.82 -6.97
CA GLY A 202 24.05 -20.06 -7.49
C GLY A 202 24.29 -20.01 -9.00
N ASN A 203 25.47 -20.45 -9.37
CA ASN A 203 25.73 -20.99 -10.71
C ASN A 203 24.74 -22.09 -11.05
#